data_1c02dbe1600895f94c34ca54f2c18d2e
#
_entry.id   1c02dbe1600895f94c34ca54f2c18d2e
#
_cell.length_a   1.000
_cell.length_b   1.000
_cell.length_c   1.000
_cell.angle_alpha   90.00
_cell.angle_beta   90.00
_cell.angle_gamma   90.00
#
_symmetry.space_group_name_H-M   'P 1'
#
loop_
_entity.id
_entity.type
_entity.pdbx_description
1 polymer ?
#
loop_
_entity_poly.entity_id
_entity_poly.type
_entity_poly.pdbx_seq_one_letter_code
_entity_poly.pdbx_strand_id
1 'polypeptide(L)'
;MIQSMTGFGKSQLQLAHKKIIIEIKSLNSKAIDLNTRIAQAYKEKELAMRKLISDTLERGKIDFTLTVENTSETSTSSLNESIIRGYIEQMRAISPNGPDVEFLKMAVRMPDALTTPVEEVDEAEYVQIEGQLVIALKHLQAFRCSEGAILQKDFELRIGNIQQLLVQVETLDTERLAAIRSRMEHAVEEIRARVDENRFEQELIFYLEKLDITEEKVRLANHLNYFLSTLEEPQSNGRKLGFIAQEIGREINTLGSKANHAQMQQIVVLMKNELEKIKEQVLNIL
;
A
#
# COMPACT_ATOMS: atom_id res chain seq x y z
N MET A 1 -9.41 -6.46 11.85
CA MET A 1 -8.39 -7.26 11.11
C MET A 1 -7.77 -6.37 10.07
N ILE A 2 -6.44 -6.25 10.06
CA ILE A 2 -5.70 -5.37 9.15
C ILE A 2 -5.77 -5.90 7.72
N GLN A 3 -5.87 -4.98 6.76
CA GLN A 3 -5.81 -5.27 5.33
C GLN A 3 -4.70 -4.45 4.67
N SER A 4 -3.92 -5.10 3.80
CA SER A 4 -2.93 -4.40 2.97
C SER A 4 -3.61 -3.60 1.86
N MET A 5 -3.00 -2.48 1.46
CA MET A 5 -3.41 -1.74 0.26
C MET A 5 -3.00 -2.43 -1.03
N THR A 6 -1.94 -3.25 -0.98
CA THR A 6 -1.50 -4.05 -2.12
C THR A 6 -2.32 -5.32 -2.24
N GLY A 7 -2.56 -5.75 -3.46
CA GLY A 7 -3.33 -6.97 -3.70
C GLY A 7 -3.32 -7.38 -5.17
N PHE A 8 -3.58 -8.67 -5.38
CA PHE A 8 -3.71 -9.26 -6.69
C PHE A 8 -4.87 -10.25 -6.71
N GLY A 9 -5.71 -10.15 -7.74
CA GLY A 9 -6.79 -11.08 -8.00
C GLY A 9 -6.81 -11.49 -9.46
N LYS A 10 -7.03 -12.76 -9.71
CA LYS A 10 -7.12 -13.34 -11.06
C LYS A 10 -8.25 -14.34 -11.13
N SER A 11 -8.97 -14.31 -12.25
CA SER A 11 -9.94 -15.33 -12.62
C SER A 11 -9.86 -15.63 -14.11
N GLN A 12 -10.39 -16.78 -14.50
CA GLN A 12 -10.38 -17.22 -15.90
C GLN A 12 -11.72 -17.88 -16.23
N LEU A 13 -12.22 -17.60 -17.42
CA LEU A 13 -13.43 -18.21 -17.96
C LEU A 13 -13.06 -18.86 -19.30
N GLN A 14 -13.33 -20.16 -19.42
CA GLN A 14 -13.20 -20.88 -20.68
C GLN A 14 -14.57 -20.93 -21.36
N LEU A 15 -14.67 -20.35 -22.54
CA LEU A 15 -15.81 -20.46 -23.44
C LEU A 15 -15.45 -21.40 -24.62
N ALA A 16 -16.43 -21.71 -25.47
CA ALA A 16 -16.23 -22.67 -26.56
C ALA A 16 -15.08 -22.31 -27.52
N HIS A 17 -14.91 -21.01 -27.83
CA HIS A 17 -13.94 -20.54 -28.83
C HIS A 17 -12.97 -19.47 -28.28
N LYS A 18 -13.11 -19.08 -27.02
CA LYS A 18 -12.29 -18.04 -26.41
C LYS A 18 -12.08 -18.30 -24.93
N LYS A 19 -10.94 -17.85 -24.42
CA LYS A 19 -10.60 -17.82 -23.00
C LYS A 19 -10.53 -16.37 -22.56
N ILE A 20 -11.25 -16.05 -21.53
CA ILE A 20 -11.27 -14.71 -20.92
C ILE A 20 -10.45 -14.76 -19.66
N ILE A 21 -9.50 -13.82 -19.53
CA ILE A 21 -8.65 -13.68 -18.36
C ILE A 21 -8.90 -12.32 -17.75
N ILE A 22 -9.22 -12.31 -16.47
CA ILE A 22 -9.44 -11.11 -15.67
C ILE A 22 -8.33 -11.03 -14.63
N GLU A 23 -7.63 -9.91 -14.62
CA GLU A 23 -6.59 -9.59 -13.64
C GLU A 23 -6.88 -8.23 -13.01
N ILE A 24 -6.80 -8.16 -11.68
CA ILE A 24 -6.93 -6.93 -10.91
C ILE A 24 -5.72 -6.81 -10.01
N LYS A 25 -5.00 -5.69 -10.12
CA LYS A 25 -3.86 -5.34 -9.28
C LYS A 25 -4.19 -4.08 -8.50
N SER A 26 -3.82 -4.05 -7.25
CA SER A 26 -3.98 -2.88 -6.39
C SER A 26 -2.65 -2.49 -5.77
N LEU A 27 -2.34 -1.20 -5.81
CA LEU A 27 -1.19 -0.57 -5.18
C LEU A 27 -1.64 0.52 -4.22
N ASN A 28 -0.72 0.99 -3.38
CA ASN A 28 -0.99 2.06 -2.43
C ASN A 28 -1.37 3.36 -3.16
N SER A 29 -2.52 3.95 -2.77
CA SER A 29 -2.94 5.29 -3.16
C SER A 29 -3.89 5.89 -2.12
N LYS A 30 -3.90 7.22 -2.00
CA LYS A 30 -4.78 7.95 -1.06
C LYS A 30 -6.25 7.94 -1.48
N ALA A 31 -6.52 7.85 -2.78
CA ALA A 31 -7.84 7.79 -3.38
C ALA A 31 -7.93 6.58 -4.31
N ILE A 32 -9.14 6.27 -4.76
CA ILE A 32 -9.32 5.27 -5.80
C ILE A 32 -8.88 5.86 -7.14
N ASP A 33 -7.93 5.20 -7.79
CA ASP A 33 -7.44 5.51 -9.14
C ASP A 33 -7.53 4.22 -9.97
N LEU A 34 -8.55 4.15 -10.83
CA LEU A 34 -8.87 2.95 -11.59
C LEU A 34 -8.46 3.10 -13.05
N ASN A 35 -7.43 2.39 -13.43
CA ASN A 35 -7.01 2.21 -14.81
C ASN A 35 -7.54 0.90 -15.37
N THR A 36 -8.17 0.94 -16.55
CA THR A 36 -8.82 -0.21 -17.17
C THR A 36 -8.22 -0.49 -18.53
N ARG A 37 -7.91 -1.76 -18.78
CA ARG A 37 -7.51 -2.30 -20.08
C ARG A 37 -8.47 -3.41 -20.43
N ILE A 38 -9.41 -3.12 -21.31
CA ILE A 38 -10.49 -4.03 -21.68
C ILE A 38 -10.42 -4.31 -23.18
N ALA A 39 -10.55 -5.58 -23.55
CA ALA A 39 -10.64 -5.98 -24.95
C ALA A 39 -11.80 -5.25 -25.65
N GLN A 40 -11.58 -4.83 -26.89
CA GLN A 40 -12.47 -3.96 -27.67
C GLN A 40 -13.92 -4.46 -27.70
N ALA A 41 -14.12 -5.76 -27.77
CA ALA A 41 -15.46 -6.39 -27.77
C ALA A 41 -16.30 -6.02 -26.54
N TYR A 42 -15.68 -5.79 -25.37
CA TYR A 42 -16.40 -5.53 -24.08
C TYR A 42 -16.33 -4.07 -23.64
N LYS A 43 -15.87 -3.17 -24.51
CA LYS A 43 -15.64 -1.77 -24.15
C LYS A 43 -16.93 -1.03 -23.77
N GLU A 44 -18.06 -1.41 -24.32
CA GLU A 44 -19.38 -0.86 -23.95
C GLU A 44 -19.77 -1.15 -22.50
N LYS A 45 -19.31 -2.27 -21.96
CA LYS A 45 -19.57 -2.68 -20.57
C LYS A 45 -18.55 -2.12 -19.56
N GLU A 46 -17.58 -1.31 -20.00
CA GLU A 46 -16.53 -0.75 -19.16
C GLU A 46 -17.06 0.02 -17.96
N LEU A 47 -18.07 0.86 -18.16
CA LEU A 47 -18.64 1.67 -17.06
C LEU A 47 -19.27 0.81 -15.95
N ALA A 48 -19.95 -0.28 -16.32
CA ALA A 48 -20.53 -1.21 -15.36
C ALA A 48 -19.44 -1.93 -14.54
N MET A 49 -18.38 -2.40 -15.22
CA MET A 49 -17.24 -3.04 -14.55
C MET A 49 -16.50 -2.06 -13.63
N ARG A 50 -16.28 -0.81 -14.07
CA ARG A 50 -15.68 0.25 -13.23
C ARG A 50 -16.48 0.51 -11.98
N LYS A 51 -17.80 0.59 -12.09
CA LYS A 51 -18.70 0.80 -10.96
C LYS A 51 -18.57 -0.36 -9.96
N LEU A 52 -18.65 -1.61 -10.43
CA LEU A 52 -18.54 -2.79 -9.57
C LEU A 52 -17.21 -2.84 -8.81
N ILE A 53 -16.09 -2.51 -9.49
CA ILE A 53 -14.77 -2.44 -8.88
C ILE A 53 -14.72 -1.32 -7.83
N SER A 54 -15.22 -0.13 -8.16
CA SER A 54 -15.20 1.04 -7.26
C SER A 54 -16.11 0.86 -6.04
N ASP A 55 -17.25 0.18 -6.19
CA ASP A 55 -18.15 -0.10 -5.08
C ASP A 55 -17.59 -1.18 -4.13
N THR A 56 -16.68 -2.03 -4.64
CA THR A 56 -16.07 -3.11 -3.86
C THR A 56 -14.77 -2.70 -3.16
N LEU A 57 -14.02 -1.76 -3.75
CA LEU A 57 -12.69 -1.36 -3.29
C LEU A 57 -12.71 0.10 -2.82
N GLU A 58 -12.39 0.33 -1.55
CA GLU A 58 -12.47 1.65 -0.90
C GLU A 58 -11.44 2.66 -1.45
N ARG A 59 -10.18 2.20 -1.66
CA ARG A 59 -9.08 3.03 -2.16
C ARG A 59 -7.95 2.18 -2.75
N GLY A 60 -7.06 2.82 -3.48
CA GLY A 60 -5.89 2.21 -4.11
C GLY A 60 -5.75 2.62 -5.57
N LYS A 61 -4.54 2.51 -6.11
CA LYS A 61 -4.32 2.54 -7.55
C LYS A 61 -4.58 1.14 -8.09
N ILE A 62 -5.64 1.01 -8.88
CA ILE A 62 -6.17 -0.27 -9.35
C ILE A 62 -5.94 -0.38 -10.84
N ASP A 63 -5.21 -1.39 -11.26
CA ASP A 63 -5.07 -1.78 -12.66
C ASP A 63 -5.96 -3.00 -12.93
N PHE A 64 -7.02 -2.80 -13.72
CA PHE A 64 -7.93 -3.83 -14.18
C PHE A 64 -7.63 -4.20 -15.62
N THR A 65 -7.43 -5.47 -15.90
CA THR A 65 -7.17 -5.99 -17.25
C THR A 65 -8.13 -7.13 -17.57
N LEU A 66 -8.85 -7.01 -18.69
CA LEU A 66 -9.65 -8.06 -19.29
C LEU A 66 -9.08 -8.41 -20.64
N THR A 67 -8.51 -9.60 -20.75
CA THR A 67 -7.88 -10.12 -21.96
C THR A 67 -8.70 -11.27 -22.52
N VAL A 68 -8.81 -11.33 -23.84
CA VAL A 68 -9.45 -12.42 -24.58
C VAL A 68 -8.39 -13.14 -25.40
N GLU A 69 -8.26 -14.42 -25.18
CA GLU A 69 -7.42 -15.31 -25.97
C GLU A 69 -8.35 -16.19 -26.83
N ASN A 70 -8.26 -16.10 -28.16
CA ASN A 70 -9.01 -16.96 -29.06
C ASN A 70 -8.40 -18.36 -29.04
N THR A 71 -9.21 -19.35 -28.78
CA THR A 71 -8.80 -20.78 -28.76
C THR A 71 -9.21 -21.51 -30.05
N SER A 72 -9.88 -20.84 -31.00
CA SER A 72 -10.24 -21.41 -32.30
C SER A 72 -9.06 -21.36 -33.26
N GLU A 73 -8.84 -22.42 -34.02
CA GLU A 73 -7.83 -22.50 -35.11
C GLU A 73 -8.21 -21.62 -36.31
N THR A 74 -9.40 -21.07 -36.37
CA THR A 74 -9.89 -20.22 -37.48
C THR A 74 -9.44 -18.78 -37.32
N SER A 75 -8.95 -18.20 -38.42
CA SER A 75 -8.59 -16.79 -38.49
C SER A 75 -9.81 -15.91 -38.15
N THR A 76 -9.65 -15.02 -37.17
CA THR A 76 -10.68 -14.04 -36.78
C THR A 76 -10.80 -12.88 -37.77
N SER A 77 -9.88 -12.76 -38.71
CA SER A 77 -9.87 -11.70 -39.74
C SER A 77 -10.38 -12.22 -41.07
N SER A 78 -11.32 -11.55 -41.68
CA SER A 78 -11.78 -11.80 -43.01
C SER A 78 -11.28 -10.73 -43.99
N LEU A 79 -11.13 -11.10 -45.26
CA LEU A 79 -10.76 -10.16 -46.33
C LEU A 79 -11.98 -9.28 -46.64
N ASN A 80 -11.77 -7.95 -46.65
CA ASN A 80 -12.78 -7.02 -47.14
C ASN A 80 -12.71 -6.92 -48.66
N GLU A 81 -13.48 -7.77 -49.35
CA GLU A 81 -13.45 -7.86 -50.81
C GLU A 81 -13.74 -6.51 -51.48
N SER A 82 -14.67 -5.71 -50.97
CA SER A 82 -15.05 -4.45 -51.58
C SER A 82 -13.90 -3.43 -51.55
N ILE A 83 -13.19 -3.32 -50.44
CA ILE A 83 -12.03 -2.43 -50.27
C ILE A 83 -10.87 -2.93 -51.14
N ILE A 84 -10.59 -4.24 -51.10
CA ILE A 84 -9.52 -4.85 -51.86
C ILE A 84 -9.74 -4.63 -53.36
N ARG A 85 -10.98 -4.84 -53.86
CA ARG A 85 -11.34 -4.57 -55.25
C ARG A 85 -11.16 -3.09 -55.61
N GLY A 86 -11.59 -2.16 -54.76
CA GLY A 86 -11.38 -0.73 -54.97
C GLY A 86 -9.90 -0.33 -55.08
N TYR A 87 -9.03 -0.91 -54.25
CA TYR A 87 -7.58 -0.70 -54.37
C TYR A 87 -7.01 -1.26 -55.66
N ILE A 88 -7.44 -2.47 -56.07
CA ILE A 88 -7.01 -3.07 -57.34
C ILE A 88 -7.42 -2.20 -58.55
N GLU A 89 -8.63 -1.67 -58.56
CA GLU A 89 -9.11 -0.77 -59.62
C GLU A 89 -8.29 0.51 -59.71
N GLN A 90 -7.97 1.15 -58.57
CA GLN A 90 -7.11 2.32 -58.51
C GLN A 90 -5.70 2.03 -59.02
N MET A 91 -5.10 0.89 -58.64
CA MET A 91 -3.78 0.49 -59.12
C MET A 91 -3.78 0.18 -60.60
N ARG A 92 -4.85 -0.44 -61.11
CA ARG A 92 -5.01 -0.72 -62.54
C ARG A 92 -5.17 0.55 -63.36
N ALA A 93 -5.83 1.59 -62.82
CA ALA A 93 -5.93 2.90 -63.49
C ALA A 93 -4.56 3.59 -63.64
N ILE A 94 -3.64 3.35 -62.71
CA ILE A 94 -2.27 3.90 -62.74
C ILE A 94 -1.36 3.06 -63.64
N SER A 95 -1.50 1.74 -63.62
CA SER A 95 -0.67 0.77 -64.35
C SER A 95 -1.55 -0.25 -65.11
N PRO A 96 -2.14 0.09 -66.28
CA PRO A 96 -3.13 -0.75 -66.98
C PRO A 96 -2.63 -2.17 -67.33
N ASN A 97 -1.34 -2.33 -67.51
CA ASN A 97 -0.73 -3.59 -67.93
C ASN A 97 -0.10 -4.39 -66.76
N GLY A 98 -0.33 -3.99 -65.52
CA GLY A 98 0.19 -4.65 -64.31
C GLY A 98 -0.50 -6.01 -64.08
N PRO A 99 0.20 -7.02 -63.56
CA PRO A 99 -0.41 -8.31 -63.25
C PRO A 99 -1.36 -8.24 -62.09
N ASP A 100 -2.56 -8.79 -62.18
CA ASP A 100 -3.61 -8.76 -61.12
C ASP A 100 -3.12 -9.38 -59.80
N VAL A 101 -2.27 -10.38 -59.87
CA VAL A 101 -1.70 -11.02 -58.68
C VAL A 101 -0.81 -10.07 -57.85
N GLU A 102 -0.07 -9.19 -58.52
CA GLU A 102 0.75 -8.19 -57.81
C GLU A 102 -0.13 -7.11 -57.17
N PHE A 103 -1.17 -6.67 -57.87
CA PHE A 103 -2.16 -5.75 -57.29
C PHE A 103 -2.86 -6.37 -56.08
N LEU A 104 -3.25 -7.63 -56.13
CA LEU A 104 -3.85 -8.35 -54.97
C LEU A 104 -2.89 -8.42 -53.79
N LYS A 105 -1.60 -8.75 -54.03
CA LYS A 105 -0.58 -8.77 -52.96
C LYS A 105 -0.40 -7.41 -52.31
N MET A 106 -0.47 -6.33 -53.04
CA MET A 106 -0.40 -4.97 -52.51
C MET A 106 -1.70 -4.58 -51.80
N ALA A 107 -2.85 -4.84 -52.38
CA ALA A 107 -4.17 -4.45 -51.88
C ALA A 107 -4.47 -5.11 -50.50
N VAL A 108 -4.07 -6.37 -50.27
CA VAL A 108 -4.24 -7.07 -48.98
C VAL A 108 -3.42 -6.44 -47.84
N ARG A 109 -2.37 -5.66 -48.19
CA ARG A 109 -1.55 -4.95 -47.18
C ARG A 109 -1.97 -3.51 -46.94
N MET A 110 -2.97 -3.02 -47.72
CA MET A 110 -3.49 -1.66 -47.56
C MET A 110 -4.43 -1.56 -46.36
N PRO A 111 -4.63 -0.35 -45.80
CA PRO A 111 -5.56 -0.13 -44.71
C PRO A 111 -6.95 -0.69 -45.01
N ASP A 112 -7.62 -1.20 -43.95
CA ASP A 112 -8.98 -1.75 -43.99
C ASP A 112 -9.21 -2.95 -44.94
N ALA A 113 -8.14 -3.49 -45.55
CA ALA A 113 -8.21 -4.72 -46.35
C ALA A 113 -8.57 -5.96 -45.55
N LEU A 114 -8.28 -5.94 -44.24
CA LEU A 114 -8.66 -6.97 -43.28
C LEU A 114 -9.71 -6.39 -42.33
N THR A 115 -10.82 -7.07 -42.20
CA THR A 115 -11.87 -6.74 -41.24
C THR A 115 -11.92 -7.82 -40.16
N THR A 116 -11.88 -7.39 -38.91
CA THR A 116 -12.23 -8.25 -37.76
C THR A 116 -13.68 -7.93 -37.41
N PRO A 117 -14.62 -8.85 -37.57
CA PRO A 117 -16.00 -8.59 -37.19
C PRO A 117 -16.04 -8.26 -35.70
N VAL A 118 -16.68 -7.16 -35.36
CA VAL A 118 -17.00 -6.82 -33.97
C VAL A 118 -18.18 -7.71 -33.60
N GLU A 119 -17.92 -8.79 -32.84
CA GLU A 119 -18.98 -9.58 -32.27
C GLU A 119 -19.75 -8.72 -31.25
N GLU A 120 -21.05 -8.60 -31.40
CA GLU A 120 -21.91 -8.04 -30.35
C GLU A 120 -21.80 -8.94 -29.10
N VAL A 121 -21.61 -8.33 -27.93
CA VAL A 121 -21.47 -9.07 -26.69
C VAL A 121 -22.82 -9.64 -26.31
N ASP A 122 -22.92 -10.96 -26.26
CA ASP A 122 -24.12 -11.64 -25.72
C ASP A 122 -24.25 -11.30 -24.23
N GLU A 123 -25.45 -10.86 -23.82
CA GLU A 123 -25.75 -10.56 -22.39
C GLU A 123 -25.50 -11.77 -21.47
N ALA A 124 -25.77 -12.98 -21.94
CA ALA A 124 -25.50 -14.21 -21.18
C ALA A 124 -23.99 -14.42 -20.95
N GLU A 125 -23.17 -14.07 -21.92
CA GLU A 125 -21.72 -14.08 -21.80
C GLU A 125 -21.22 -13.01 -20.82
N TYR A 126 -21.79 -11.79 -20.91
CA TYR A 126 -21.43 -10.69 -20.03
C TYR A 126 -21.73 -11.05 -18.55
N VAL A 127 -22.85 -11.66 -18.25
CA VAL A 127 -23.18 -12.14 -16.88
C VAL A 127 -22.12 -13.10 -16.34
N GLN A 128 -21.58 -13.99 -17.21
CA GLN A 128 -20.50 -14.89 -16.79
C GLN A 128 -19.18 -14.12 -16.53
N ILE A 129 -18.86 -13.11 -17.35
CA ILE A 129 -17.70 -12.25 -17.17
C ILE A 129 -17.82 -11.44 -15.86
N GLU A 130 -18.99 -10.90 -15.58
CA GLU A 130 -19.27 -10.19 -14.33
C GLU A 130 -19.09 -11.11 -13.12
N GLY A 131 -19.59 -12.34 -13.20
CA GLY A 131 -19.35 -13.38 -12.19
C GLY A 131 -17.85 -13.65 -11.96
N GLN A 132 -17.07 -13.71 -13.02
CA GLN A 132 -15.62 -13.88 -12.93
C GLN A 132 -14.92 -12.64 -12.36
N LEU A 133 -15.40 -11.44 -12.64
CA LEU A 133 -14.92 -10.20 -12.03
C LEU A 133 -15.12 -10.23 -10.52
N VAL A 134 -16.28 -10.66 -10.05
CA VAL A 134 -16.56 -10.83 -8.60
C VAL A 134 -15.58 -11.84 -7.98
N ILE A 135 -15.27 -12.94 -8.65
CA ILE A 135 -14.29 -13.93 -8.18
C ILE A 135 -12.89 -13.31 -8.09
N ALA A 136 -12.47 -12.58 -9.11
CA ALA A 136 -11.17 -11.88 -9.09
C ALA A 136 -11.08 -10.85 -7.95
N LEU A 137 -12.16 -10.11 -7.68
CA LEU A 137 -12.24 -9.16 -6.55
C LEU A 137 -12.14 -9.89 -5.20
N LYS A 138 -12.80 -11.03 -5.04
CA LYS A 138 -12.67 -11.86 -3.83
C LYS A 138 -11.25 -12.37 -3.62
N HIS A 139 -10.57 -12.79 -4.68
CA HIS A 139 -9.17 -13.20 -4.60
C HIS A 139 -8.26 -12.03 -4.17
N LEU A 140 -8.49 -10.83 -4.70
CA LEU A 140 -7.76 -9.63 -4.29
C LEU A 140 -8.01 -9.29 -2.81
N GLN A 141 -9.25 -9.37 -2.34
CA GLN A 141 -9.57 -9.14 -0.92
C GLN A 141 -8.92 -10.19 -0.02
N ALA A 142 -8.97 -11.47 -0.41
CA ALA A 142 -8.30 -12.55 0.33
C ALA A 142 -6.78 -12.33 0.41
N PHE A 143 -6.16 -11.88 -0.69
CA PHE A 143 -4.75 -11.50 -0.71
C PHE A 143 -4.44 -10.36 0.25
N ARG A 144 -5.26 -9.28 0.23
CA ARG A 144 -5.13 -8.14 1.16
C ARG A 144 -5.22 -8.56 2.63
N CYS A 145 -6.12 -9.48 2.96
CA CYS A 145 -6.25 -10.02 4.31
C CYS A 145 -5.03 -10.86 4.71
N SER A 146 -4.52 -11.71 3.80
CA SER A 146 -3.34 -12.54 4.05
C SER A 146 -2.08 -11.69 4.28
N GLU A 147 -1.83 -10.70 3.43
CA GLU A 147 -0.76 -9.73 3.62
C GLU A 147 -0.92 -8.90 4.90
N GLY A 148 -2.17 -8.47 5.19
CA GLY A 148 -2.48 -7.74 6.41
C GLY A 148 -2.13 -8.54 7.67
N ALA A 149 -2.39 -9.85 7.67
CA ALA A 149 -2.01 -10.71 8.80
C ALA A 149 -0.49 -10.84 9.00
N ILE A 150 0.30 -10.77 7.92
CA ILE A 150 1.77 -10.73 8.01
C ILE A 150 2.24 -9.40 8.59
N LEU A 151 1.67 -8.28 8.10
CA LEU A 151 1.96 -6.95 8.63
C LEU A 151 1.60 -6.82 10.11
N GLN A 152 0.48 -7.39 10.54
CA GLN A 152 0.06 -7.38 11.94
C GLN A 152 1.11 -8.02 12.84
N LYS A 153 1.63 -9.19 12.48
CA LYS A 153 2.68 -9.88 13.24
C LYS A 153 3.98 -9.07 13.31
N ASP A 154 4.35 -8.40 12.22
CA ASP A 154 5.53 -7.53 12.22
C ASP A 154 5.33 -6.33 13.15
N PHE A 155 4.14 -5.69 13.16
CA PHE A 155 3.84 -4.62 14.11
C PHE A 155 3.86 -5.08 15.56
N GLU A 156 3.24 -6.20 15.87
CA GLU A 156 3.25 -6.79 17.22
C GLU A 156 4.69 -7.04 17.70
N LEU A 157 5.55 -7.58 16.83
CA LEU A 157 6.97 -7.77 17.12
C LEU A 157 7.69 -6.43 17.39
N ARG A 158 7.51 -5.43 16.52
CA ARG A 158 8.17 -4.12 16.65
C ARG A 158 7.73 -3.38 17.90
N ILE A 159 6.43 -3.35 18.15
CA ILE A 159 5.87 -2.74 19.37
C ILE A 159 6.39 -3.47 20.61
N GLY A 160 6.42 -4.80 20.59
CA GLY A 160 7.00 -5.59 21.68
C GLY A 160 8.49 -5.28 21.95
N ASN A 161 9.28 -5.07 20.89
CA ASN A 161 10.67 -4.63 21.01
C ASN A 161 10.77 -3.25 21.69
N ILE A 162 9.91 -2.28 21.31
CA ILE A 162 9.91 -0.96 21.96
C ILE A 162 9.48 -1.06 23.42
N GLN A 163 8.50 -1.91 23.75
CA GLN A 163 8.09 -2.16 25.14
C GLN A 163 9.25 -2.71 25.97
N GLN A 164 10.00 -3.69 25.46
CA GLN A 164 11.17 -4.24 26.14
C GLN A 164 12.27 -3.19 26.35
N LEU A 165 12.50 -2.32 25.37
CA LEU A 165 13.44 -1.21 25.48
C LEU A 165 12.97 -0.18 26.50
N LEU A 166 11.66 0.05 26.64
CA LEU A 166 11.10 0.94 27.65
C LEU A 166 11.36 0.42 29.07
N VAL A 167 11.23 -0.88 29.30
CA VAL A 167 11.59 -1.52 30.59
C VAL A 167 13.07 -1.30 30.95
N GLN A 168 13.97 -1.36 29.95
CA GLN A 168 15.38 -1.05 30.18
C GLN A 168 15.61 0.41 30.58
N VAL A 169 14.85 1.35 29.94
CA VAL A 169 14.87 2.77 30.32
C VAL A 169 14.43 2.97 31.75
N GLU A 170 13.38 2.27 32.22
CA GLU A 170 12.88 2.37 33.60
C GLU A 170 13.94 1.96 34.63
N THR A 171 14.68 0.89 34.33
CA THR A 171 15.77 0.42 35.19
C THR A 171 16.91 1.46 35.27
N LEU A 172 17.36 1.97 34.14
CA LEU A 172 18.44 2.95 34.06
C LEU A 172 18.04 4.32 34.65
N ASP A 173 16.77 4.69 34.58
CA ASP A 173 16.28 5.98 35.08
C ASP A 173 16.44 6.10 36.59
N THR A 174 16.18 5.02 37.34
CA THR A 174 16.38 4.97 38.78
C THR A 174 17.85 5.22 39.15
N GLU A 175 18.80 4.54 38.48
CA GLU A 175 20.22 4.73 38.69
C GLU A 175 20.70 6.12 38.30
N ARG A 176 20.21 6.65 37.19
CA ARG A 176 20.50 7.98 36.67
C ARG A 176 20.14 9.07 37.67
N LEU A 177 18.92 9.04 38.20
CA LEU A 177 18.44 10.03 39.14
C LEU A 177 19.26 10.01 40.43
N ALA A 178 19.59 8.84 40.96
CA ALA A 178 20.47 8.67 42.12
C ALA A 178 21.88 9.28 41.85
N ALA A 179 22.47 8.98 40.69
CA ALA A 179 23.79 9.51 40.30
C ALA A 179 23.78 11.04 40.10
N ILE A 180 22.70 11.62 39.51
CA ILE A 180 22.57 13.05 39.39
C ILE A 180 22.49 13.71 40.74
N ARG A 181 21.64 13.20 41.61
CA ARG A 181 21.49 13.73 42.98
C ARG A 181 22.81 13.70 43.76
N SER A 182 23.48 12.56 43.79
CA SER A 182 24.79 12.41 44.48
C SER A 182 25.84 13.38 43.94
N ARG A 183 25.90 13.54 42.60
CA ARG A 183 26.85 14.48 41.99
C ARG A 183 26.56 15.94 42.38
N MET A 184 25.26 16.34 42.43
CA MET A 184 24.87 17.68 42.82
C MET A 184 25.17 17.94 44.32
N GLU A 185 24.89 16.96 45.20
CA GLU A 185 25.22 17.01 46.62
C GLU A 185 26.72 17.20 46.84
N HIS A 186 27.58 16.42 46.14
CA HIS A 186 29.03 16.56 46.21
C HIS A 186 29.53 17.94 45.68
N ALA A 187 28.99 18.42 44.57
CA ALA A 187 29.38 19.73 44.02
C ALA A 187 29.04 20.89 44.99
N VAL A 188 27.97 20.74 45.80
CA VAL A 188 27.59 21.72 46.80
C VAL A 188 28.47 21.62 48.02
N GLU A 189 28.87 20.42 48.48
CA GLU A 189 29.83 20.24 49.56
C GLU A 189 31.15 20.99 49.33
N GLU A 190 31.63 20.96 48.08
CA GLU A 190 32.87 21.70 47.69
C GLU A 190 32.69 23.25 47.81
N ILE A 191 31.44 23.77 47.71
CA ILE A 191 31.15 25.22 47.67
C ILE A 191 30.46 25.67 48.94
N ARG A 192 30.23 24.79 49.93
CA ARG A 192 29.37 24.95 51.15
C ARG A 192 29.57 26.25 51.93
N ALA A 193 30.71 26.90 51.85
CA ALA A 193 30.98 28.19 52.51
C ALA A 193 30.29 29.42 51.83
N ARG A 194 29.61 29.27 50.70
CA ARG A 194 29.09 30.33 49.89
C ARG A 194 27.67 30.13 49.35
N VAL A 195 26.98 29.03 49.67
CA VAL A 195 25.69 28.68 49.07
C VAL A 195 24.57 28.82 50.11
N ASP A 196 23.48 29.51 49.73
CA ASP A 196 22.23 29.51 50.49
C ASP A 196 21.53 28.15 50.28
N GLU A 197 21.31 27.38 51.39
CA GLU A 197 20.71 26.05 51.34
C GLU A 197 19.32 26.06 50.72
N ASN A 198 18.46 27.09 50.99
CA ASN A 198 17.12 27.20 50.43
C ASN A 198 17.15 27.38 48.90
N ARG A 199 18.09 28.19 48.41
CA ARG A 199 18.24 28.41 47.01
C ARG A 199 18.78 27.17 46.29
N PHE A 200 19.65 26.42 46.93
CA PHE A 200 20.16 25.15 46.36
C PHE A 200 19.02 24.12 46.24
N GLU A 201 18.19 23.94 47.24
CA GLU A 201 17.05 23.02 47.18
C GLU A 201 16.09 23.39 46.04
N GLN A 202 15.80 24.64 45.87
CA GLN A 202 14.94 25.11 44.75
C GLN A 202 15.56 24.81 43.37
N GLU A 203 16.83 25.09 43.20
CA GLU A 203 17.53 24.78 41.93
C GLU A 203 17.63 23.25 41.69
N LEU A 204 17.83 22.45 42.74
CA LEU A 204 17.85 20.98 42.65
C LEU A 204 16.50 20.43 42.20
N ILE A 205 15.39 20.91 42.80
CA ILE A 205 14.03 20.55 42.41
C ILE A 205 13.80 20.90 40.94
N PHE A 206 14.10 22.14 40.55
CA PHE A 206 13.94 22.60 39.16
C PHE A 206 14.73 21.71 38.16
N TYR A 207 15.96 21.33 38.52
CA TYR A 207 16.78 20.48 37.69
C TYR A 207 16.26 19.04 37.57
N LEU A 208 15.74 18.48 38.70
CA LEU A 208 15.15 17.15 38.72
C LEU A 208 13.86 17.12 37.91
N GLU A 209 12.98 18.14 38.03
CA GLU A 209 11.77 18.28 37.21
C GLU A 209 12.08 18.40 35.71
N LYS A 210 13.10 19.17 35.35
CA LYS A 210 13.54 19.31 33.95
C LYS A 210 14.05 18.00 33.33
N LEU A 211 14.61 17.11 34.13
CA LEU A 211 15.15 15.82 33.72
C LEU A 211 14.16 14.66 33.95
N ASP A 212 13.02 14.95 34.55
CA ASP A 212 11.98 13.93 34.76
C ASP A 212 11.40 13.47 33.41
N ILE A 213 11.35 12.12 33.27
CA ILE A 213 10.82 11.43 32.09
C ILE A 213 9.63 10.52 32.44
N THR A 214 9.07 10.69 33.63
CA THR A 214 7.98 9.82 34.13
C THR A 214 6.74 9.94 33.24
N GLU A 215 6.39 11.15 32.85
CA GLU A 215 5.25 11.42 31.97
C GLU A 215 5.46 10.77 30.59
N GLU A 216 6.64 10.93 30.00
CA GLU A 216 6.98 10.35 28.70
C GLU A 216 6.93 8.82 28.72
N LYS A 217 7.42 8.18 29.78
CA LYS A 217 7.33 6.71 29.96
C LYS A 217 5.89 6.24 30.01
N VAL A 218 5.03 6.89 30.81
CA VAL A 218 3.62 6.52 30.92
C VAL A 218 2.87 6.76 29.60
N ARG A 219 3.09 7.90 28.94
CA ARG A 219 2.46 8.21 27.64
C ARG A 219 2.92 7.23 26.56
N LEU A 220 4.22 6.94 26.49
CA LEU A 220 4.76 5.98 25.55
C LEU A 220 4.12 4.60 25.73
N ALA A 221 4.06 4.08 26.98
CA ALA A 221 3.41 2.80 27.29
C ALA A 221 1.94 2.79 26.85
N ASN A 222 1.19 3.89 27.11
CA ASN A 222 -0.20 4.01 26.70
C ASN A 222 -0.36 4.02 25.19
N HIS A 223 0.49 4.74 24.44
CA HIS A 223 0.43 4.76 22.98
C HIS A 223 0.80 3.42 22.36
N LEU A 224 1.78 2.68 22.94
CA LEU A 224 2.13 1.33 22.48
C LEU A 224 0.95 0.36 22.67
N ASN A 225 0.29 0.38 23.82
CA ASN A 225 -0.89 -0.42 24.08
C ASN A 225 -2.08 -0.02 23.18
N TYR A 226 -2.27 1.27 22.95
CA TYR A 226 -3.31 1.77 22.05
C TYR A 226 -3.06 1.37 20.60
N PHE A 227 -1.80 1.33 20.16
CA PHE A 227 -1.44 0.80 18.85
C PHE A 227 -1.86 -0.66 18.71
N LEU A 228 -1.49 -1.52 19.68
CA LEU A 228 -1.87 -2.94 19.68
C LEU A 228 -3.39 -3.15 19.68
N SER A 229 -4.12 -2.44 20.54
CA SER A 229 -5.60 -2.55 20.56
C SER A 229 -6.25 -2.09 19.25
N THR A 230 -5.66 -1.09 18.57
CA THR A 230 -6.15 -0.63 17.26
C THR A 230 -5.90 -1.67 16.16
N LEU A 231 -4.85 -2.49 16.26
CA LEU A 231 -4.62 -3.63 15.34
C LEU A 231 -5.75 -4.68 15.40
N GLU A 232 -6.39 -4.84 16.54
CA GLU A 232 -7.45 -5.83 16.78
C GLU A 232 -8.83 -5.33 16.34
N GLU A 233 -8.99 -4.04 16.01
CA GLU A 233 -10.26 -3.48 15.57
C GLU A 233 -10.81 -4.21 14.33
N PRO A 234 -12.15 -4.35 14.19
CA PRO A 234 -12.75 -5.06 13.06
C PRO A 234 -12.44 -4.42 11.70
N GLN A 235 -12.32 -3.09 11.68
CA GLN A 235 -12.02 -2.31 10.46
C GLN A 235 -10.54 -1.96 10.41
N SER A 236 -9.95 -2.12 9.23
CA SER A 236 -8.58 -1.66 8.98
C SER A 236 -8.52 -0.13 9.02
N ASN A 237 -7.58 0.43 9.75
CA ASN A 237 -7.46 1.88 9.92
C ASN A 237 -5.99 2.33 9.93
N GLY A 238 -5.34 2.27 8.77
CA GLY A 238 -3.93 2.66 8.63
C GLY A 238 -3.67 4.12 8.98
N ARG A 239 -4.63 5.03 8.76
CA ARG A 239 -4.48 6.44 9.14
C ARG A 239 -4.40 6.62 10.65
N LYS A 240 -5.26 5.93 11.42
CA LYS A 240 -5.27 5.96 12.88
C LYS A 240 -3.96 5.41 13.44
N LEU A 241 -3.50 4.26 12.93
CA LEU A 241 -2.19 3.69 13.28
C LEU A 241 -1.04 4.64 12.98
N GLY A 242 -1.09 5.36 11.85
CA GLY A 242 -0.11 6.37 11.51
C GLY A 242 -0.05 7.53 12.52
N PHE A 243 -1.20 8.02 12.99
CA PHE A 243 -1.24 9.05 14.03
C PHE A 243 -0.68 8.53 15.37
N ILE A 244 -1.04 7.31 15.78
CA ILE A 244 -0.50 6.71 17.01
C ILE A 244 1.02 6.56 16.89
N ALA A 245 1.55 6.10 15.75
CA ALA A 245 2.99 6.00 15.51
C ALA A 245 3.71 7.36 15.56
N GLN A 246 3.04 8.46 15.18
CA GLN A 246 3.59 9.81 15.35
C GLN A 246 3.68 10.21 16.83
N GLU A 247 2.64 9.93 17.64
CA GLU A 247 2.67 10.21 19.07
C GLU A 247 3.73 9.35 19.79
N ILE A 248 3.86 8.05 19.45
CA ILE A 248 4.97 7.22 19.93
C ILE A 248 6.32 7.88 19.64
N GLY A 249 6.50 8.42 18.42
CA GLY A 249 7.72 9.11 18.03
C GLY A 249 7.98 10.39 18.83
N ARG A 250 6.93 11.13 19.16
CA ARG A 250 7.02 12.32 19.99
C ARG A 250 7.54 11.99 21.39
N GLU A 251 6.95 10.96 22.04
CA GLU A 251 7.38 10.55 23.38
C GLU A 251 8.82 10.00 23.39
N ILE A 252 9.21 9.18 22.40
CA ILE A 252 10.59 8.70 22.24
C ILE A 252 11.58 9.87 22.07
N ASN A 253 11.22 10.89 21.31
CA ASN A 253 12.07 12.06 21.10
C ASN A 253 12.24 12.88 22.39
N THR A 254 11.15 13.11 23.11
CA THR A 254 11.18 13.87 24.38
C THR A 254 11.98 13.11 25.42
N LEU A 255 11.78 11.79 25.55
CA LEU A 255 12.57 10.92 26.42
C LEU A 255 14.07 11.05 26.08
N GLY A 256 14.43 10.98 24.77
CA GLY A 256 15.81 11.15 24.34
C GLY A 256 16.40 12.52 24.68
N SER A 257 15.64 13.60 24.56
CA SER A 257 16.13 14.94 24.88
C SER A 257 16.33 15.21 26.37
N LYS A 258 15.49 14.60 27.23
CA LYS A 258 15.56 14.73 28.70
C LYS A 258 16.55 13.75 29.36
N ALA A 259 16.82 12.60 28.74
CA ALA A 259 17.50 11.49 29.39
C ALA A 259 18.97 11.77 29.79
N ASN A 260 19.69 12.67 29.17
CA ASN A 260 21.10 13.05 29.42
C ASN A 260 21.97 11.91 30.03
N HIS A 261 21.85 10.69 29.43
CA HIS A 261 22.54 9.47 29.85
C HIS A 261 22.93 8.62 28.63
N ALA A 262 24.20 8.26 28.47
CA ALA A 262 24.73 7.65 27.26
C ALA A 262 24.03 6.33 26.86
N GLN A 263 23.81 5.42 27.83
CA GLN A 263 23.13 4.15 27.56
C GLN A 263 21.65 4.36 27.20
N MET A 264 20.96 5.30 27.82
CA MET A 264 19.58 5.63 27.45
C MET A 264 19.50 6.21 26.05
N GLN A 265 20.47 7.02 25.63
CA GLN A 265 20.54 7.51 24.24
C GLN A 265 20.68 6.37 23.24
N GLN A 266 21.46 5.33 23.54
CA GLN A 266 21.55 4.15 22.68
C GLN A 266 20.21 3.41 22.59
N ILE A 267 19.50 3.25 23.71
CA ILE A 267 18.17 2.65 23.73
C ILE A 267 17.17 3.46 22.91
N VAL A 268 17.18 4.80 23.03
CA VAL A 268 16.34 5.71 22.23
C VAL A 268 16.61 5.52 20.74
N VAL A 269 17.85 5.37 20.32
CA VAL A 269 18.20 5.09 18.91
C VAL A 269 17.59 3.77 18.45
N LEU A 270 17.65 2.72 19.27
CA LEU A 270 17.04 1.43 18.96
C LEU A 270 15.51 1.54 18.85
N MET A 271 14.84 2.26 19.78
CA MET A 271 13.40 2.52 19.71
C MET A 271 13.03 3.27 18.40
N LYS A 272 13.80 4.29 18.02
CA LYS A 272 13.58 5.03 16.78
C LYS A 272 13.70 4.13 15.55
N ASN A 273 14.67 3.24 15.51
CA ASN A 273 14.84 2.30 14.41
C ASN A 273 13.63 1.36 14.26
N GLU A 274 13.10 0.83 15.37
CA GLU A 274 11.89 0.00 15.32
C GLU A 274 10.67 0.83 14.89
N LEU A 275 10.54 2.05 15.37
CA LEU A 275 9.43 2.95 15.01
C LEU A 275 9.45 3.35 13.53
N GLU A 276 10.62 3.62 12.94
CA GLU A 276 10.69 3.95 11.51
C GLU A 276 10.22 2.78 10.63
N LYS A 277 10.56 1.55 11.00
CA LYS A 277 10.03 0.35 10.32
C LYS A 277 8.49 0.28 10.41
N ILE A 278 7.92 0.60 11.58
CA ILE A 278 6.47 0.67 11.78
C ILE A 278 5.87 1.73 10.85
N LYS A 279 6.42 2.95 10.83
CA LYS A 279 5.91 4.06 10.03
C LYS A 279 5.92 3.76 8.52
N GLU A 280 6.97 3.11 8.03
CA GLU A 280 7.07 2.69 6.63
C GLU A 280 5.95 1.70 6.27
N GLN A 281 5.69 0.71 7.13
CA GLN A 281 4.70 -0.31 6.86
C GLN A 281 3.25 0.17 7.07
N VAL A 282 3.00 1.09 7.99
CA VAL A 282 1.67 1.67 8.22
C VAL A 282 1.12 2.35 6.96
N LEU A 283 1.98 2.88 6.10
CA LEU A 283 1.58 3.46 4.82
C LEU A 283 0.93 2.44 3.87
N ASN A 284 1.16 1.15 4.07
CA ASN A 284 0.62 0.06 3.27
C ASN A 284 -0.69 -0.53 3.83
N ILE A 285 -1.25 0.04 4.89
CA ILE A 285 -2.50 -0.41 5.52
C ILE A 285 -3.69 0.42 5.02
N LEU A 286 -4.81 -0.28 4.71
CA LEU A 286 -6.10 0.32 4.38
C LEU A 286 -6.68 1.12 5.55
#